data_6bd348e7efd56664891af3be16487d93
#
_entry.id   6bd348e7efd56664891af3be16487d93
#
_cell.length_a   1.000
_cell.length_b   1.000
_cell.length_c   1.000
_cell.angle_alpha   90.00
_cell.angle_beta   90.00
_cell.angle_gamma   90.00
#
_symmetry.space_group_name_H-M   'P 1'
#
loop_
_entity.id
_entity.type
_entity.pdbx_description
1 polymer ?
#
loop_
_entity_poly.entity_id
_entity_poly.type
_entity_poly.pdbx_seq_one_letter_code
_entity_poly.pdbx_strand_id
1 'polypeptide(L)'
;RIGKLYFYHGGHYSTISHTRQHTMNLGKNIVYGHTHDVQRAGVTHVDGAHHAFSMGCLKDMSEETNMWLNNRQVNWAHAIGVADWFPNGDFRLEVVDIVNGKTFLWGKQIDGNKTASGGKMLKKLRNKK
;
A
#
# COMPACT_ATOMS: atom_id res chain seq x y z
N ARG A 1 2.47 -13.28 -10.72
CA ARG A 1 1.56 -12.54 -11.59
C ARG A 1 0.17 -13.14 -11.50
N ILE A 2 -0.86 -12.30 -11.48
CA ILE A 2 -2.25 -12.69 -11.64
C ILE A 2 -2.82 -11.84 -12.79
N GLY A 3 -3.36 -12.46 -13.83
CA GLY A 3 -3.77 -11.77 -15.04
C GLY A 3 -2.64 -10.91 -15.61
N LYS A 4 -2.92 -9.63 -15.87
CA LYS A 4 -1.95 -8.65 -16.38
C LYS A 4 -1.27 -7.82 -15.29
N LEU A 5 -1.48 -8.14 -14.00
CA LEU A 5 -0.86 -7.48 -12.85
C LEU A 5 0.30 -8.31 -12.29
N TYR A 6 1.44 -7.67 -12.14
CA TYR A 6 2.64 -8.26 -11.54
C TYR A 6 2.78 -7.79 -10.08
N PHE A 7 3.16 -8.72 -9.21
CA PHE A 7 3.46 -8.45 -7.82
C PHE A 7 4.97 -8.43 -7.64
N TYR A 8 5.46 -7.37 -7.03
CA TYR A 8 6.87 -7.11 -6.83
C TYR A 8 7.10 -6.57 -5.42
N HIS A 9 8.27 -6.84 -4.83
CA HIS A 9 8.57 -6.27 -3.51
C HIS A 9 8.79 -4.76 -3.60
N GLY A 10 9.41 -4.30 -4.67
CA GLY A 10 9.89 -2.95 -4.87
C GLY A 10 11.40 -2.89 -4.85
N GLY A 11 11.96 -1.76 -5.27
CA GLY A 11 13.39 -1.49 -5.33
C GLY A 11 13.75 -0.14 -4.72
N HIS A 12 15.04 0.17 -4.73
CA HIS A 12 15.55 1.45 -4.25
C HIS A 12 15.49 2.51 -5.35
N TYR A 13 14.41 3.28 -5.36
CA TYR A 13 14.21 4.38 -6.27
C TYR A 13 14.01 5.68 -5.49
N SER A 14 13.96 6.81 -6.19
CA SER A 14 13.75 8.11 -5.54
C SER A 14 12.44 8.14 -4.76
N THR A 15 12.41 8.82 -3.64
CA THR A 15 11.24 8.95 -2.77
C THR A 15 10.05 9.66 -3.42
N ILE A 16 10.29 10.43 -4.48
CA ILE A 16 9.26 11.27 -5.12
C ILE A 16 8.64 10.58 -6.34
N SER A 17 9.41 9.83 -7.12
CA SER A 17 8.97 9.32 -8.44
C SER A 17 9.23 7.83 -8.64
N HIS A 18 9.39 7.07 -7.57
CA HIS A 18 9.72 5.65 -7.67
C HIS A 18 8.67 4.82 -8.41
N THR A 19 7.37 5.13 -8.30
CA THR A 19 6.32 4.44 -9.06
C THR A 19 6.48 4.61 -10.56
N ARG A 20 6.77 5.83 -11.01
CA ARG A 20 7.04 6.11 -12.43
C ARG A 20 8.28 5.36 -12.91
N GLN A 21 9.35 5.36 -12.11
CA GLN A 21 10.58 4.65 -12.44
C GLN A 21 10.38 3.13 -12.53
N HIS A 22 9.61 2.55 -11.60
CA HIS A 22 9.25 1.13 -11.68
C HIS A 22 8.53 0.80 -12.99
N THR A 23 7.53 1.62 -13.37
CA THR A 23 6.77 1.40 -14.62
C THR A 23 7.67 1.54 -15.84
N MET A 24 8.53 2.56 -15.86
CA MET A 24 9.46 2.77 -16.98
C MET A 24 10.46 1.63 -17.14
N ASN A 25 11.03 1.16 -16.03
CA ASN A 25 12.08 0.14 -16.08
C ASN A 25 11.53 -1.25 -16.36
N LEU A 26 10.35 -1.58 -15.88
CA LEU A 26 9.77 -2.92 -15.99
C LEU A 26 8.80 -3.08 -17.16
N GLY A 27 8.23 -1.98 -17.67
CA GLY A 27 7.28 -1.99 -18.78
C GLY A 27 6.07 -2.89 -18.54
N LYS A 28 5.56 -2.93 -17.30
CA LYS A 28 4.45 -3.80 -16.87
C LYS A 28 3.55 -3.10 -15.87
N ASN A 29 2.32 -3.61 -15.74
CA ASN A 29 1.47 -3.24 -14.61
C ASN A 29 2.00 -3.90 -13.34
N ILE A 30 2.35 -3.13 -12.34
CA ILE A 30 2.99 -3.59 -11.12
C ILE A 30 2.32 -3.05 -9.87
N VAL A 31 2.24 -3.89 -8.88
CA VAL A 31 1.91 -3.53 -7.51
C VAL A 31 3.06 -3.94 -6.59
N TYR A 32 3.45 -3.06 -5.68
CA TYR A 32 4.58 -3.28 -4.79
C TYR A 32 4.43 -2.56 -3.44
N GLY A 33 5.21 -2.96 -2.45
CA GLY A 33 5.19 -2.42 -1.09
C GLY A 33 6.42 -1.61 -0.74
N HIS A 34 7.50 -2.17 -0.39
CA HIS A 34 8.84 -1.68 0.01
C HIS A 34 8.95 -0.22 0.53
N THR A 35 8.45 0.76 -0.19
CA THR A 35 8.54 2.19 0.10
C THR A 35 7.59 2.67 1.19
N HIS A 36 6.59 1.86 1.53
CA HIS A 36 5.58 2.10 2.56
C HIS A 36 4.69 3.34 2.34
N ASP A 37 4.80 4.00 1.20
CA ASP A 37 3.96 5.12 0.80
C ASP A 37 2.87 4.70 -0.19
N VAL A 38 1.92 5.56 -0.42
CA VAL A 38 0.87 5.36 -1.42
C VAL A 38 1.13 6.26 -2.61
N GLN A 39 1.45 5.65 -3.75
CA GLN A 39 1.63 6.36 -5.01
C GLN A 39 1.05 5.56 -6.17
N ARG A 40 0.61 6.25 -7.20
CA ARG A 40 0.22 5.67 -8.48
C ARG A 40 0.85 6.47 -9.61
N ALA A 41 1.42 5.77 -10.59
CA ALA A 41 1.90 6.39 -11.83
C ALA A 41 1.56 5.53 -13.04
N GLY A 42 1.28 6.17 -14.15
CA GLY A 42 1.10 5.54 -15.44
C GLY A 42 2.15 6.01 -16.43
N VAL A 43 2.58 5.12 -17.31
CA VAL A 43 3.46 5.42 -18.45
C VAL A 43 2.93 4.69 -19.68
N THR A 44 2.85 5.40 -20.79
CA THR A 44 2.47 4.79 -22.07
C THR A 44 3.71 4.27 -22.76
N HIS A 45 3.70 2.98 -23.08
CA HIS A 45 4.68 2.29 -23.90
C HIS A 45 4.10 1.95 -25.27
N VAL A 46 4.90 1.39 -26.15
CA VAL A 46 4.47 1.01 -27.51
C VAL A 46 3.34 -0.03 -27.49
N ASP A 47 3.33 -0.91 -26.50
CA ASP A 47 2.32 -1.97 -26.30
C ASP A 47 1.11 -1.51 -25.46
N GLY A 48 1.07 -0.24 -25.07
CA GLY A 48 -0.04 0.34 -24.31
C GLY A 48 0.36 1.01 -23.00
N ALA A 49 -0.64 1.42 -22.24
CA ALA A 49 -0.44 2.04 -20.95
C ALA A 49 -0.18 1.01 -19.85
N HIS A 50 0.86 1.24 -19.06
CA HIS A 50 1.18 0.45 -17.87
C HIS A 50 1.14 1.32 -16.63
N HIS A 51 0.76 0.74 -15.49
CA HIS A 51 0.63 1.43 -14.23
C HIS A 51 1.44 0.75 -13.12
N ALA A 52 2.05 1.55 -12.27
CA ALA A 52 2.61 1.08 -11.02
C ALA A 52 1.80 1.64 -9.83
N PHE A 53 1.67 0.80 -8.81
CA PHE A 53 0.95 1.10 -7.58
C PHE A 53 1.84 0.77 -6.38
N SER A 54 2.22 1.77 -5.59
CA SER A 54 2.76 1.59 -4.26
C SER A 54 1.62 1.54 -3.26
N MET A 55 1.58 0.49 -2.44
CA MET A 55 0.40 0.15 -1.64
C MET A 55 0.49 0.56 -0.17
N GLY A 56 1.46 1.39 0.19
CA GLY A 56 1.64 1.69 1.61
C GLY A 56 2.09 0.47 2.42
N CYS A 57 1.72 0.43 3.69
CA CYS A 57 2.04 -0.68 4.58
C CYS A 57 1.00 -0.82 5.70
N LEU A 58 1.13 -1.92 6.48
CA LEU A 58 0.40 -2.14 7.73
C LEU A 58 1.34 -2.17 8.94
N LYS A 59 2.51 -1.55 8.82
CA LYS A 59 3.52 -1.48 9.85
C LYS A 59 3.05 -0.58 11.00
N ASP A 60 3.44 -0.91 12.23
CA ASP A 60 3.31 0.02 13.36
C ASP A 60 4.19 1.26 13.11
N MET A 61 3.55 2.43 13.07
CA MET A 61 4.21 3.72 12.80
C MET A 61 4.54 4.50 14.09
N SER A 62 4.41 3.89 15.27
CA SER A 62 4.77 4.54 16.54
C SER A 62 6.25 4.91 16.58
N GLU A 63 6.59 5.97 17.31
CA GLU A 63 7.98 6.39 17.51
C GLU A 63 8.82 5.29 18.14
N GLU A 64 8.26 4.55 19.11
CA GLU A 64 8.95 3.45 19.83
C GLU A 64 9.45 2.37 18.85
N THR A 65 8.61 2.02 17.86
CA THR A 65 8.95 0.99 16.85
C THR A 65 9.90 1.52 15.78
N ASN A 66 9.97 2.83 15.60
CA ASN A 66 10.67 3.46 14.49
C ASN A 66 11.81 4.40 14.91
N MET A 67 12.34 4.26 16.14
CA MET A 67 13.48 5.06 16.64
C MET A 67 14.71 5.04 15.71
N TRP A 68 14.90 3.97 14.95
CA TRP A 68 15.96 3.85 13.95
C TRP A 68 15.90 4.88 12.81
N LEU A 69 14.74 5.50 12.59
CA LEU A 69 14.58 6.56 11.61
C LEU A 69 15.31 7.85 12.01
N ASN A 70 15.62 8.01 13.30
CA ASN A 70 16.33 9.18 13.84
C ASN A 70 15.73 10.51 13.32
N ASN A 71 14.42 10.68 13.50
CA ASN A 71 13.63 11.84 13.05
C ASN A 71 13.60 12.06 11.52
N ARG A 72 14.01 11.09 10.71
CA ARG A 72 13.87 11.18 9.26
C ARG A 72 12.39 11.25 8.88
N GLN A 73 12.04 12.25 8.10
CA GLN A 73 10.70 12.33 7.52
C GLN A 73 10.50 11.23 6.48
N VAL A 74 9.39 10.52 6.59
CA VAL A 74 8.98 9.45 5.68
C VAL A 74 7.54 9.66 5.22
N ASN A 75 7.25 9.29 3.98
CA ASN A 75 5.91 9.41 3.40
C ASN A 75 5.06 8.13 3.63
N TRP A 76 5.28 7.46 4.75
CA TRP A 76 4.58 6.21 5.04
C TRP A 76 3.09 6.42 5.26
N ALA A 77 2.29 5.51 4.72
CA ALA A 77 0.85 5.52 4.83
C ALA A 77 0.32 4.10 5.11
N HIS A 78 -0.73 4.01 5.91
CA HIS A 78 -1.47 2.77 6.07
C HIS A 78 -2.46 2.62 4.93
N ALA A 79 -2.32 1.55 4.16
CA ALA A 79 -3.25 1.23 3.09
C ALA A 79 -3.24 -0.27 2.76
N ILE A 80 -4.27 -0.70 2.03
CA ILE A 80 -4.38 -2.04 1.45
C ILE A 80 -4.75 -1.92 -0.03
N GLY A 81 -4.37 -2.91 -0.83
CA GLY A 81 -4.82 -3.03 -2.21
C GLY A 81 -6.02 -3.98 -2.33
N VAL A 82 -7.02 -3.57 -3.09
CA VAL A 82 -8.15 -4.40 -3.47
C VAL A 82 -8.16 -4.53 -4.99
N ALA A 83 -8.13 -5.75 -5.51
CA ALA A 83 -8.05 -5.98 -6.94
C ALA A 83 -9.13 -6.94 -7.42
N ASP A 84 -9.77 -6.58 -8.52
CA ASP A 84 -10.72 -7.40 -9.26
C ASP A 84 -10.17 -7.72 -10.65
N TRP A 85 -10.40 -8.92 -11.15
CA TRP A 85 -9.93 -9.34 -12.47
C TRP A 85 -11.08 -9.67 -13.40
N PHE A 86 -10.92 -9.24 -14.65
CA PHE A 86 -11.78 -9.64 -15.76
C PHE A 86 -11.32 -10.97 -16.37
N PRO A 87 -12.20 -11.72 -17.06
CA PRO A 87 -11.84 -13.00 -17.69
C PRO A 87 -10.67 -12.94 -18.67
N ASN A 88 -10.46 -11.79 -19.32
CA ASN A 88 -9.34 -11.55 -20.26
C ASN A 88 -8.01 -11.21 -19.55
N GLY A 89 -8.01 -11.22 -18.21
CA GLY A 89 -6.86 -10.90 -17.38
C GLY A 89 -6.62 -9.41 -17.12
N ASP A 90 -7.47 -8.53 -17.66
CA ASP A 90 -7.49 -7.13 -17.23
C ASP A 90 -7.89 -7.04 -15.76
N PHE A 91 -7.56 -5.94 -15.11
CA PHE A 91 -7.80 -5.77 -13.69
C PHE A 91 -8.21 -4.34 -13.35
N ARG A 92 -8.91 -4.21 -12.25
CA ARG A 92 -9.09 -2.97 -11.51
C ARG A 92 -8.35 -3.09 -10.18
N LEU A 93 -7.49 -2.14 -9.87
CA LEU A 93 -6.84 -2.04 -8.57
C LEU A 93 -7.22 -0.73 -7.90
N GLU A 94 -7.65 -0.83 -6.67
CA GLU A 94 -7.93 0.29 -5.78
C GLU A 94 -6.98 0.20 -4.59
N VAL A 95 -6.29 1.30 -4.27
CA VAL A 95 -5.54 1.43 -3.03
C VAL A 95 -6.44 2.15 -2.04
N VAL A 96 -6.72 1.50 -0.93
CA VAL A 96 -7.68 1.93 0.09
C VAL A 96 -6.91 2.39 1.32
N ASP A 97 -6.95 3.69 1.59
CA ASP A 97 -6.28 4.29 2.74
C ASP A 97 -6.95 3.88 4.06
N ILE A 98 -6.12 3.67 5.09
CA ILE A 98 -6.56 3.40 6.46
C ILE A 98 -6.14 4.59 7.33
N VAL A 99 -7.12 5.33 7.80
CA VAL A 99 -6.92 6.55 8.60
C VAL A 99 -7.30 6.28 10.06
N ASN A 100 -6.32 6.32 10.96
CA ASN A 100 -6.55 6.07 12.39
C ASN A 100 -7.29 4.74 12.67
N GLY A 101 -6.92 3.68 11.94
CA GLY A 101 -7.53 2.35 12.08
C GLY A 101 -8.91 2.21 11.45
N LYS A 102 -9.33 3.16 10.62
CA LYS A 102 -10.63 3.17 9.94
C LYS A 102 -10.46 3.32 8.45
N THR A 103 -11.39 2.74 7.72
CA THR A 103 -11.46 2.88 6.26
C THR A 103 -12.89 2.76 5.75
N PHE A 104 -13.07 3.05 4.47
CA PHE A 104 -14.29 2.72 3.73
C PHE A 104 -13.98 1.69 2.65
N LEU A 105 -14.76 0.63 2.62
CA LEU A 105 -14.64 -0.41 1.60
C LEU A 105 -16.04 -0.80 1.13
N TRP A 106 -16.26 -0.77 -0.19
CA TRP A 106 -17.56 -1.04 -0.84
C TRP A 106 -18.72 -0.24 -0.21
N GLY A 107 -18.49 1.04 0.06
CA GLY A 107 -19.48 1.94 0.65
C GLY A 107 -19.78 1.70 2.13
N LYS A 108 -19.04 0.81 2.81
CA LYS A 108 -19.20 0.54 4.23
C LYS A 108 -18.00 1.05 5.02
N GLN A 109 -18.25 1.76 6.11
CA GLN A 109 -17.21 2.12 7.06
C GLN A 109 -16.78 0.89 7.86
N ILE A 110 -15.49 0.64 7.88
CA ILE A 110 -14.84 -0.38 8.70
C ILE A 110 -14.03 0.34 9.78
N ASP A 111 -14.21 -0.05 11.03
CA ASP A 111 -13.48 0.50 12.18
C ASP A 111 -12.78 -0.65 12.91
N GLY A 112 -11.47 -0.81 12.64
CA GLY A 112 -10.65 -1.84 13.24
C GLY A 112 -10.49 -1.71 14.76
N ASN A 113 -10.74 -0.51 15.32
CA ASN A 113 -10.69 -0.30 16.76
C ASN A 113 -11.91 -0.90 17.49
N LYS A 114 -12.99 -1.18 16.77
CA LYS A 114 -14.25 -1.73 17.31
C LYS A 114 -14.40 -3.24 17.15
N THR A 115 -13.50 -3.89 16.39
CA THR A 115 -13.55 -5.36 16.25
C THR A 115 -13.20 -6.03 17.57
N ALA A 116 -14.01 -7.00 17.98
CA ALA A 116 -13.92 -7.66 19.29
C ALA A 116 -12.56 -8.31 19.60
N SER A 117 -11.78 -8.64 18.58
CA SER A 117 -10.42 -9.18 18.70
C SER A 117 -9.34 -8.09 18.82
N GLY A 118 -9.43 -6.99 18.07
CA GLY A 118 -8.44 -5.91 18.09
C GLY A 118 -8.54 -5.05 19.35
N GLY A 119 -9.76 -4.69 19.78
CA GLY A 119 -9.97 -3.85 20.95
C GLY A 119 -9.54 -4.49 22.27
N LYS A 120 -9.65 -5.82 22.41
CA LYS A 120 -9.17 -6.55 23.60
C LYS A 120 -7.65 -6.67 23.66
N MET A 121 -7.00 -6.80 22.50
CA MET A 121 -5.55 -6.95 22.43
C MET A 121 -4.84 -5.63 22.71
N LEU A 122 -5.31 -4.53 22.17
CA LEU A 122 -4.76 -3.17 22.44
C LEU A 122 -4.94 -2.74 23.89
N LYS A 123 -6.11 -3.04 24.52
CA LYS A 123 -6.31 -2.78 25.95
C LYS A 123 -5.38 -3.61 26.82
N LYS A 124 -5.07 -4.85 26.44
CA LYS A 124 -4.17 -5.73 27.20
C LYS A 124 -2.72 -5.27 27.14
N LEU A 125 -2.30 -4.63 26.06
CA LEU A 125 -0.96 -4.07 25.90
C LEU A 125 -0.82 -2.72 26.62
N ARG A 126 -1.86 -1.89 26.65
CA ARG A 126 -1.86 -0.61 27.38
C ARG A 126 -1.85 -0.76 28.90
N ASN A 127 -2.40 -1.83 29.44
CA ASN A 127 -2.49 -2.07 30.89
C ASN A 127 -1.27 -2.86 31.45
N LYS A 128 -0.22 -3.06 30.65
CA LYS A 128 1.03 -3.71 31.06
C LYS A 128 2.21 -2.72 31.21
N LYS A 129 1.92 -1.42 31.29
CA LYS A 129 2.90 -0.38 31.67
C LYS A 129 2.70 0.04 33.11
#